data_dca576f09b4c43b5e50b623bb6640399
#
_entry.id   dca576f09b4c43b5e50b623bb6640399
#
_cell.length_a   1.000
_cell.length_b   1.000
_cell.length_c   1.000
_cell.angle_alpha   90.00
_cell.angle_beta   90.00
_cell.angle_gamma   90.00
#
_symmetry.space_group_name_H-M   'P 1'
#
loop_
_entity.id
_entity.type
_entity.pdbx_description
1 polymer ?
#
loop_
_entity_poly.entity_id
_entity_poly.type
_entity_poly.pdbx_seq_one_letter_code
_entity_poly.pdbx_strand_id
1 'polypeptide(L)'
;MLNHMVLVVAALAISTAVAAAKDVPKQEECSIFGAEEIENSIRQAPSCRRAVALFELCEFGASGDVGLGAAVTERCEGDFLSKLNTAQKRSYDREQKRCARKYRNEDGTIYRSFEAFCGAYVARDYSARFLKAAPAERK
;
A
#
# COMPACT_ATOMS: atom_id res chain seq x y z
N MET A 1 -66.40 41.09 31.85
CA MET A 1 -65.73 39.82 32.01
C MET A 1 -64.74 39.71 30.82
N LEU A 2 -63.51 40.04 31.09
CA LEU A 2 -62.47 40.13 30.01
C LEU A 2 -61.54 38.89 30.14
N ASN A 3 -61.64 38.03 29.17
CA ASN A 3 -60.84 36.78 29.14
C ASN A 3 -59.47 37.10 28.52
N HIS A 4 -58.40 37.02 29.33
CA HIS A 4 -57.06 37.21 28.89
C HIS A 4 -56.56 35.89 28.34
N MET A 5 -56.40 35.82 27.03
CA MET A 5 -55.81 34.72 26.30
C MET A 5 -54.29 34.93 26.26
N VAL A 6 -53.54 34.16 27.05
CA VAL A 6 -52.09 34.20 27.10
C VAL A 6 -51.54 33.33 25.94
N LEU A 7 -50.94 33.99 24.96
CA LEU A 7 -50.23 33.35 23.85
C LEU A 7 -48.82 32.95 24.34
N VAL A 8 -48.61 31.66 24.50
CA VAL A 8 -47.25 31.11 24.77
C VAL A 8 -46.57 30.88 23.46
N VAL A 9 -45.59 31.73 23.13
CA VAL A 9 -44.70 31.55 21.98
C VAL A 9 -43.57 30.63 22.38
N ALA A 10 -43.62 29.39 21.92
CA ALA A 10 -42.54 28.44 22.06
C ALA A 10 -41.44 28.73 21.04
N ALA A 11 -40.30 29.27 21.47
CA ALA A 11 -39.12 29.44 20.64
C ALA A 11 -38.41 28.11 20.45
N LEU A 12 -38.51 27.50 19.26
CA LEU A 12 -37.72 26.37 18.85
C LEU A 12 -36.28 26.84 18.55
N ALA A 13 -35.34 26.55 19.44
CA ALA A 13 -33.92 26.70 19.19
C ALA A 13 -33.44 25.57 18.26
N ILE A 14 -33.23 25.89 16.99
CA ILE A 14 -32.60 24.98 16.01
C ILE A 14 -31.12 25.02 16.26
N SER A 15 -30.61 24.02 16.99
CA SER A 15 -29.16 23.77 17.13
C SER A 15 -28.60 23.23 15.82
N THR A 16 -27.98 24.08 15.01
CA THR A 16 -27.16 23.65 13.87
C THR A 16 -25.87 23.02 14.38
N ALA A 17 -25.84 21.71 14.43
CA ALA A 17 -24.60 20.97 14.64
C ALA A 17 -23.73 21.17 13.38
N VAL A 18 -22.73 22.03 13.46
CA VAL A 18 -21.65 22.13 12.49
C VAL A 18 -20.85 20.83 12.61
N ALA A 19 -21.09 19.90 11.68
CA ALA A 19 -20.23 18.73 11.54
C ALA A 19 -18.82 19.23 11.21
N ALA A 20 -17.89 19.10 12.15
CA ALA A 20 -16.49 19.33 11.89
C ALA A 20 -16.07 18.43 10.73
N ALA A 21 -15.73 19.02 9.59
CA ALA A 21 -15.11 18.32 8.48
C ALA A 21 -13.85 17.66 9.07
N LYS A 22 -13.85 16.31 9.15
CA LYS A 22 -12.65 15.57 9.47
C LYS A 22 -11.60 15.96 8.44
N ASP A 23 -10.47 16.48 8.89
CA ASP A 23 -9.32 16.74 8.04
C ASP A 23 -9.04 15.44 7.27
N VAL A 24 -9.32 15.45 5.97
CA VAL A 24 -8.89 14.36 5.07
C VAL A 24 -7.36 14.41 5.13
N PRO A 25 -6.68 13.33 5.57
CA PRO A 25 -5.23 13.35 5.62
C PRO A 25 -4.72 13.72 4.23
N LYS A 26 -3.86 14.75 4.18
CA LYS A 26 -3.25 15.21 2.94
C LYS A 26 -2.58 13.99 2.30
N GLN A 27 -3.05 13.61 1.11
CA GLN A 27 -2.49 12.47 0.40
C GLN A 27 -1.02 12.79 0.14
N GLU A 28 -0.11 11.96 0.68
CA GLU A 28 1.31 12.12 0.39
C GLU A 28 1.49 11.99 -1.12
N GLU A 29 2.19 12.93 -1.73
CA GLU A 29 2.57 12.88 -3.13
C GLU A 29 4.01 12.40 -3.24
N CYS A 30 4.35 11.71 -4.34
CA CYS A 30 5.73 11.32 -4.59
C CYS A 30 6.60 12.57 -4.76
N SER A 31 7.54 12.77 -3.85
CA SER A 31 8.48 13.90 -3.88
C SER A 31 9.84 13.53 -4.46
N ILE A 32 10.01 12.29 -4.92
CA ILE A 32 11.25 11.76 -5.50
C ILE A 32 11.13 11.83 -7.02
N PHE A 33 12.14 12.38 -7.69
CA PHE A 33 12.13 12.56 -9.13
C PHE A 33 13.13 11.60 -9.80
N GLY A 34 12.69 10.95 -10.87
CA GLY A 34 13.50 10.00 -11.61
C GLY A 34 13.31 8.55 -11.15
N ALA A 35 13.20 7.65 -12.14
CA ALA A 35 12.95 6.23 -11.85
C ALA A 35 14.07 5.59 -11.02
N GLU A 36 15.32 5.92 -11.31
CA GLU A 36 16.49 5.38 -10.60
C GLU A 36 16.52 5.83 -9.13
N GLU A 37 16.20 7.09 -8.85
CA GLU A 37 16.15 7.63 -7.49
C GLU A 37 15.03 7.01 -6.69
N ILE A 38 13.87 6.76 -7.32
CA ILE A 38 12.75 6.06 -6.69
C ILE A 38 13.14 4.61 -6.38
N GLU A 39 13.73 3.88 -7.34
CA GLU A 39 14.21 2.51 -7.13
C GLU A 39 15.22 2.42 -5.98
N ASN A 40 16.19 3.34 -5.94
CA ASN A 40 17.19 3.39 -4.87
C ASN A 40 16.56 3.65 -3.51
N SER A 41 15.59 4.57 -3.44
CA SER A 41 14.85 4.86 -2.22
C SER A 41 14.04 3.66 -1.74
N ILE A 42 13.46 2.89 -2.67
CA ILE A 42 12.73 1.65 -2.38
C ILE A 42 13.69 0.58 -1.82
N ARG A 43 14.84 0.35 -2.47
CA ARG A 43 15.84 -0.63 -2.01
C ARG A 43 16.39 -0.31 -0.62
N GLN A 44 16.56 0.98 -0.32
CA GLN A 44 17.08 1.47 0.97
C GLN A 44 16.00 1.66 2.03
N ALA A 45 14.74 1.37 1.72
CA ALA A 45 13.66 1.52 2.68
C ALA A 45 13.92 0.70 3.97
N PRO A 46 13.59 1.24 5.16
CA PRO A 46 13.88 0.58 6.43
C PRO A 46 13.10 -0.73 6.63
N SER A 47 12.04 -0.95 5.86
CA SER A 47 11.22 -2.17 5.92
C SER A 47 10.57 -2.47 4.57
N CYS A 48 10.21 -3.73 4.34
CA CYS A 48 9.42 -4.13 3.17
C CYS A 48 8.11 -3.32 3.07
N ARG A 49 7.42 -3.08 4.18
CA ARG A 49 6.20 -2.26 4.19
C ARG A 49 6.45 -0.83 3.69
N ARG A 50 7.57 -0.20 4.08
CA ARG A 50 7.91 1.15 3.59
C ARG A 50 8.31 1.13 2.11
N ALA A 51 9.00 0.09 1.67
CA ALA A 51 9.31 -0.11 0.24
C ALA A 51 8.04 -0.18 -0.61
N VAL A 52 7.05 -0.97 -0.19
CA VAL A 52 5.74 -1.05 -0.86
C VAL A 52 5.04 0.31 -0.87
N ALA A 53 4.99 1.01 0.26
CA ALA A 53 4.35 2.32 0.35
C ALA A 53 5.01 3.36 -0.58
N LEU A 54 6.34 3.33 -0.75
CA LEU A 54 7.04 4.18 -1.72
C LEU A 54 6.67 3.82 -3.15
N PHE A 55 6.56 2.54 -3.48
CA PHE A 55 6.14 2.10 -4.80
C PHE A 55 4.72 2.55 -5.12
N GLU A 56 3.76 2.33 -4.21
CA GLU A 56 2.37 2.76 -4.36
C GLU A 56 2.23 4.28 -4.50
N LEU A 57 3.11 5.04 -3.85
CA LEU A 57 3.12 6.49 -3.90
C LEU A 57 3.72 7.06 -5.19
N CYS A 58 4.74 6.36 -5.73
CA CYS A 58 5.58 6.84 -6.83
C CYS A 58 5.38 6.06 -8.15
N GLU A 59 4.32 5.27 -8.25
CA GLU A 59 4.01 4.50 -9.46
C GLU A 59 3.77 5.38 -10.69
N PHE A 60 4.12 4.88 -11.86
CA PHE A 60 3.89 5.54 -13.15
C PHE A 60 2.60 5.04 -13.83
N GLY A 61 2.03 3.92 -13.38
CA GLY A 61 0.92 3.23 -14.06
C GLY A 61 1.29 2.66 -15.43
N ALA A 62 2.56 2.36 -15.65
CA ALA A 62 3.11 1.94 -16.94
C ALA A 62 4.34 1.03 -16.76
N SER A 63 5.04 0.73 -17.86
CA SER A 63 6.22 -0.15 -17.85
C SER A 63 7.38 0.34 -16.96
N GLY A 64 7.42 1.62 -16.60
CA GLY A 64 8.39 2.15 -15.62
C GLY A 64 8.27 1.49 -14.24
N ASP A 65 7.10 0.96 -13.90
CA ASP A 65 6.87 0.28 -12.62
C ASP A 65 7.57 -1.07 -12.51
N VAL A 66 8.05 -1.64 -13.61
CA VAL A 66 8.79 -2.92 -13.59
C VAL A 66 10.04 -2.83 -12.72
N GLY A 67 10.81 -1.75 -12.87
CA GLY A 67 12.00 -1.48 -12.04
C GLY A 67 11.64 -1.25 -10.58
N LEU A 68 10.60 -0.46 -10.33
CA LEU A 68 10.13 -0.16 -8.97
C LEU A 68 9.64 -1.43 -8.26
N GLY A 69 8.83 -2.27 -8.93
CA GLY A 69 8.35 -3.54 -8.39
C GLY A 69 9.47 -4.54 -8.12
N ALA A 70 10.50 -4.57 -8.99
CA ALA A 70 11.70 -5.38 -8.75
C ALA A 70 12.46 -4.90 -7.51
N ALA A 71 12.62 -3.59 -7.31
CA ALA A 71 13.25 -3.01 -6.12
C ALA A 71 12.49 -3.36 -4.83
N VAL A 72 11.15 -3.33 -4.86
CA VAL A 72 10.31 -3.78 -3.72
C VAL A 72 10.55 -5.26 -3.44
N THR A 73 10.53 -6.09 -4.48
CA THR A 73 10.74 -7.54 -4.36
C THR A 73 12.08 -7.83 -3.69
N GLU A 74 13.15 -7.23 -4.19
CA GLU A 74 14.51 -7.36 -3.64
C GLU A 74 14.56 -6.93 -2.16
N ARG A 75 14.00 -5.77 -1.82
CA ARG A 75 13.98 -5.30 -0.43
C ARG A 75 13.21 -6.24 0.50
N CYS A 76 12.06 -6.74 0.06
CA CYS A 76 11.24 -7.65 0.86
C CYS A 76 11.87 -9.03 1.00
N GLU A 77 12.51 -9.55 -0.04
CA GLU A 77 13.24 -10.83 -0.04
C GLU A 77 14.36 -10.85 0.99
N GLY A 78 14.97 -9.71 1.27
CA GLY A 78 15.97 -9.56 2.34
C GLY A 78 15.47 -10.00 3.73
N ASP A 79 14.17 -9.95 3.98
CA ASP A 79 13.60 -10.36 5.26
C ASP A 79 13.50 -11.88 5.42
N PHE A 80 13.35 -12.64 4.32
CA PHE A 80 12.96 -14.06 4.40
C PHE A 80 13.69 -15.02 3.46
N LEU A 81 14.12 -14.62 2.26
CA LEU A 81 14.49 -15.54 1.18
C LEU A 81 15.62 -16.50 1.58
N SER A 82 16.63 -16.00 2.30
CA SER A 82 17.78 -16.83 2.77
C SER A 82 17.38 -17.87 3.81
N LYS A 83 16.24 -17.66 4.48
CA LYS A 83 15.76 -18.50 5.58
C LYS A 83 14.71 -19.53 5.12
N LEU A 84 14.26 -19.46 3.87
CA LEU A 84 13.33 -20.44 3.31
C LEU A 84 14.03 -21.76 3.00
N ASN A 85 13.37 -22.87 3.31
CA ASN A 85 13.79 -24.18 2.81
C ASN A 85 13.46 -24.35 1.32
N THR A 86 13.97 -25.43 0.70
CA THR A 86 13.80 -25.68 -0.74
C THR A 86 12.34 -25.74 -1.19
N ALA A 87 11.45 -26.34 -0.39
CA ALA A 87 10.04 -26.45 -0.73
C ALA A 87 9.35 -25.07 -0.67
N GLN A 88 9.67 -24.26 0.32
CA GLN A 88 9.19 -22.90 0.48
C GLN A 88 9.69 -21.99 -0.65
N LYS A 89 10.97 -22.07 -1.04
CA LYS A 89 11.51 -21.36 -2.20
C LYS A 89 10.76 -21.69 -3.47
N ARG A 90 10.54 -22.98 -3.74
CA ARG A 90 9.74 -23.41 -4.91
C ARG A 90 8.30 -22.88 -4.87
N SER A 91 7.69 -22.76 -3.68
CA SER A 91 6.36 -22.18 -3.54
C SER A 91 6.37 -20.70 -3.88
N TYR A 92 7.31 -19.94 -3.34
CA TYR A 92 7.52 -18.53 -3.62
C TYR A 92 7.73 -18.28 -5.12
N ASP A 93 8.63 -19.02 -5.76
CA ASP A 93 8.90 -18.93 -7.20
C ASP A 93 7.65 -19.20 -8.05
N ARG A 94 6.80 -20.18 -7.66
CA ARG A 94 5.55 -20.45 -8.37
C ARG A 94 4.57 -19.28 -8.26
N GLU A 95 4.50 -18.61 -7.12
CA GLU A 95 3.64 -17.46 -6.92
C GLU A 95 4.14 -16.26 -7.74
N GLN A 96 5.43 -15.98 -7.75
CA GLN A 96 6.03 -14.95 -8.62
C GLN A 96 5.74 -15.23 -10.10
N LYS A 97 5.99 -16.46 -10.57
CA LYS A 97 5.70 -16.85 -11.95
C LYS A 97 4.21 -16.80 -12.30
N ARG A 98 3.31 -16.89 -11.33
CA ARG A 98 1.87 -16.73 -11.56
C ARG A 98 1.54 -15.29 -11.96
N CYS A 99 2.19 -14.31 -11.36
CA CYS A 99 2.04 -12.89 -11.73
C CYS A 99 2.41 -12.67 -13.20
N ALA A 100 3.57 -13.15 -13.63
CA ALA A 100 4.01 -13.04 -15.02
C ALA A 100 3.05 -13.76 -16.00
N ARG A 101 2.58 -14.96 -15.65
CA ARG A 101 1.62 -15.71 -16.50
C ARG A 101 0.28 -15.02 -16.61
N LYS A 102 -0.19 -14.35 -15.55
CA LYS A 102 -1.49 -13.67 -15.52
C LYS A 102 -1.60 -12.58 -16.58
N TYR A 103 -0.51 -11.87 -16.82
CA TYR A 103 -0.49 -10.71 -17.71
C TYR A 103 0.28 -10.93 -19.03
N ARG A 104 0.77 -12.17 -19.29
CA ARG A 104 1.64 -12.48 -20.44
C ARG A 104 1.03 -12.14 -21.78
N ASN A 105 -0.28 -12.36 -21.94
CA ASN A 105 -0.98 -12.17 -23.21
C ASN A 105 -1.76 -10.86 -23.27
N GLU A 106 -1.53 -9.97 -22.31
CA GLU A 106 -2.17 -8.66 -22.27
C GLU A 106 -1.29 -7.62 -22.97
N ASP A 107 -1.91 -6.82 -23.84
CA ASP A 107 -1.25 -5.76 -24.57
C ASP A 107 -1.35 -4.42 -23.82
N GLY A 108 -0.24 -3.68 -23.82
CA GLY A 108 -0.18 -2.36 -23.20
C GLY A 108 0.69 -2.29 -21.96
N THR A 109 1.24 -1.10 -21.72
CA THR A 109 2.21 -0.85 -20.65
C THR A 109 1.61 -0.92 -19.26
N ILE A 110 0.30 -0.70 -19.12
CA ILE A 110 -0.42 -0.81 -17.85
C ILE A 110 -0.37 -2.24 -17.28
N TYR A 111 -0.38 -3.26 -18.13
CA TYR A 111 -0.28 -4.65 -17.67
C TYR A 111 1.12 -4.98 -17.15
N ARG A 112 2.15 -4.27 -17.58
CA ARG A 112 3.50 -4.37 -17.00
C ARG A 112 3.51 -3.80 -15.58
N SER A 113 2.81 -2.69 -15.35
CA SER A 113 2.58 -2.17 -14.00
C SER A 113 1.85 -3.18 -13.12
N PHE A 114 0.74 -3.75 -13.58
CA PHE A 114 -0.01 -4.76 -12.82
C PHE A 114 0.82 -6.01 -12.48
N GLU A 115 1.68 -6.46 -13.40
CA GLU A 115 2.61 -7.57 -13.15
C GLU A 115 3.62 -7.20 -12.05
N ALA A 116 4.19 -5.99 -12.10
CA ALA A 116 5.12 -5.48 -11.13
C ALA A 116 4.50 -5.41 -9.71
N PHE A 117 3.29 -4.86 -9.60
CA PHE A 117 2.53 -4.82 -8.35
C PHE A 117 2.23 -6.22 -7.82
N CYS A 118 1.80 -7.14 -8.68
CA CYS A 118 1.53 -8.51 -8.30
C CYS A 118 2.76 -9.17 -7.65
N GLY A 119 3.93 -9.06 -8.28
CA GLY A 119 5.19 -9.61 -7.78
C GLY A 119 5.62 -8.98 -6.46
N ALA A 120 5.55 -7.65 -6.37
CA ALA A 120 5.86 -6.89 -5.17
C ALA A 120 4.98 -7.31 -3.98
N TYR A 121 3.68 -7.51 -4.21
CA TYR A 121 2.75 -7.94 -3.16
C TYR A 121 2.96 -9.39 -2.73
N VAL A 122 3.35 -10.28 -3.63
CA VAL A 122 3.77 -11.64 -3.25
C VAL A 122 4.97 -11.57 -2.30
N ALA A 123 6.00 -10.80 -2.62
CA ALA A 123 7.17 -10.64 -1.75
C ALA A 123 6.82 -9.99 -0.40
N ARG A 124 5.95 -8.97 -0.40
CA ARG A 124 5.43 -8.35 0.82
C ARG A 124 4.73 -9.36 1.74
N ASP A 125 3.88 -10.19 1.17
CA ASP A 125 3.07 -11.14 1.95
C ASP A 125 3.95 -12.25 2.54
N TYR A 126 5.01 -12.66 1.84
CA TYR A 126 6.03 -13.57 2.39
C TYR A 126 6.83 -12.91 3.52
N SER A 127 7.31 -11.68 3.34
CA SER A 127 7.99 -10.92 4.39
C SER A 127 7.11 -10.79 5.64
N ALA A 128 5.86 -10.38 5.48
CA ALA A 128 4.93 -10.20 6.59
C ALA A 128 4.64 -11.51 7.35
N ARG A 129 4.45 -12.63 6.64
CA ARG A 129 4.25 -13.95 7.26
C ARG A 129 5.50 -14.40 8.02
N PHE A 130 6.66 -14.19 7.44
CA PHE A 130 7.93 -14.58 8.03
C PHE A 130 8.24 -13.79 9.31
N LEU A 131 8.03 -12.46 9.28
CA LEU A 131 8.25 -11.61 10.45
C LEU A 131 7.27 -11.90 11.60
N LYS A 132 6.03 -12.33 11.29
CA LYS A 132 5.08 -12.77 12.32
C LYS A 132 5.46 -14.10 12.96
N ALA A 133 6.09 -15.00 12.20
CA ALA A 133 6.53 -16.31 12.68
C ALA A 133 7.86 -16.25 13.46
N ALA A 134 8.63 -15.17 13.31
CA ALA A 134 9.86 -14.99 14.07
C ALA A 134 9.54 -14.84 15.57
N PRO A 135 10.24 -15.58 16.48
CA PRO A 135 10.07 -15.36 17.91
C PRO A 135 10.38 -13.91 18.25
N ALA A 136 9.53 -13.28 19.07
CA ALA A 136 9.85 -11.96 19.61
C ALA A 136 11.21 -12.05 20.34
N GLU A 137 12.22 -11.35 19.82
CA GLU A 137 13.50 -11.22 20.55
C GLU A 137 13.19 -10.60 21.90
N ARG A 138 13.29 -11.44 22.94
CA ARG A 138 13.18 -10.97 24.32
C ARG A 138 14.43 -10.13 24.61
N LYS A 139 14.23 -8.82 24.65
CA LYS A 139 15.19 -7.88 25.23
C LYS A 139 15.28 -8.09 26.73
#